data_ed4cfd35715cffd4556664b2e5da1acc
#
_entry.id   ed4cfd35715cffd4556664b2e5da1acc
#
_cell.length_a   1.000
_cell.length_b   1.000
_cell.length_c   1.000
_cell.angle_alpha   90.00
_cell.angle_beta   90.00
_cell.angle_gamma   90.00
#
_symmetry.space_group_name_H-M   'P 1'
#
loop_
_entity.id
_entity.type
_entity.pdbx_description
1 polymer ?
#
loop_
_entity_poly.entity_id
_entity_poly.type
_entity_poly.pdbx_seq_one_letter_code
_entity_poly.pdbx_strand_id
1 'polypeptide(L)'
;MTRSLLFACLMFATPCVAQEYALSIARVKYSGGGDWYSDEQSLPELLSYVRNETLVNVNPRPDIVELSTDRLFTFPYLYLTGHGNAVFTEQEISRLRQYLEHGGFLHIDDNYGLDLAIRREMARVFPDQEFVELPFDHPIYHAHFSFPNGLPKIHEHDGKPPQGFGLFDQHGRLCVFYSYESDLGDGWEPESVHDLPLDVREPALKMGTNILVYALTGTSPNN
;
A
#
# COMPACT_ATOMS: atom_id res chain seq x y z
N MET A 1 -27.63 42.14 55.50
CA MET A 1 -27.90 42.10 54.06
C MET A 1 -26.64 41.54 53.36
N THR A 2 -26.57 40.25 53.15
CA THR A 2 -25.44 39.56 52.51
C THR A 2 -25.76 39.30 51.04
N ARG A 3 -25.05 39.95 50.12
CA ARG A 3 -25.17 39.74 48.68
C ARG A 3 -24.28 38.55 48.27
N SER A 4 -24.93 37.45 47.87
CA SER A 4 -24.25 36.32 47.20
C SER A 4 -24.00 36.67 45.73
N LEU A 5 -22.72 36.70 45.32
CA LEU A 5 -22.37 36.76 43.91
C LEU A 5 -22.35 35.32 43.37
N LEU A 6 -23.25 35.04 42.43
CA LEU A 6 -23.19 33.83 41.57
C LEU A 6 -22.15 34.06 40.49
N PHE A 7 -21.07 33.27 40.52
CA PHE A 7 -20.11 33.17 39.43
C PHE A 7 -20.66 32.15 38.41
N ALA A 8 -21.12 32.63 37.23
CA ALA A 8 -21.48 31.77 36.13
C ALA A 8 -20.19 31.37 35.37
N CYS A 9 -19.81 30.09 35.47
CA CYS A 9 -18.70 29.53 34.72
C CYS A 9 -19.18 29.21 33.28
N LEU A 10 -18.83 30.05 32.30
CA LEU A 10 -19.06 29.74 30.87
C LEU A 10 -18.04 28.68 30.43
N MET A 11 -18.50 27.45 30.27
CA MET A 11 -17.72 26.42 29.58
C MET A 11 -17.74 26.70 28.07
N PHE A 12 -16.64 27.15 27.53
CA PHE A 12 -16.44 27.17 26.07
C PHE A 12 -16.18 25.75 25.61
N ALA A 13 -17.16 25.12 24.98
CA ALA A 13 -16.95 23.89 24.20
C ALA A 13 -16.16 24.25 22.94
N THR A 14 -14.89 23.90 22.89
CA THR A 14 -14.11 23.98 21.65
C THR A 14 -14.69 22.97 20.66
N PRO A 15 -15.09 23.40 19.45
CA PRO A 15 -15.53 22.44 18.44
C PRO A 15 -14.34 21.52 18.11
N CYS A 16 -14.52 20.23 18.31
CA CYS A 16 -13.61 19.22 17.79
C CYS A 16 -13.83 19.21 16.27
N VAL A 17 -12.98 19.92 15.53
CA VAL A 17 -12.95 19.81 14.07
C VAL A 17 -12.42 18.43 13.74
N ALA A 18 -13.28 17.53 13.27
CA ALA A 18 -12.85 16.27 12.73
C ALA A 18 -11.90 16.56 11.56
N GLN A 19 -10.68 16.06 11.62
CA GLN A 19 -9.73 16.19 10.52
C GLN A 19 -10.25 15.34 9.36
N GLU A 20 -10.65 15.99 8.26
CA GLU A 20 -11.09 15.32 7.06
C GLU A 20 -9.85 14.90 6.24
N TYR A 21 -9.72 13.62 5.99
CA TYR A 21 -8.67 13.07 5.14
C TYR A 21 -9.19 13.00 3.70
N ALA A 22 -8.37 13.46 2.75
CA ALA A 22 -8.77 13.46 1.33
C ALA A 22 -8.75 12.05 0.72
N LEU A 23 -7.91 11.14 1.27
CA LEU A 23 -7.68 9.81 0.71
C LEU A 23 -7.69 8.75 1.81
N SER A 24 -8.29 7.60 1.52
CA SER A 24 -8.12 6.37 2.30
C SER A 24 -7.53 5.28 1.40
N ILE A 25 -6.70 4.43 1.97
CA ILE A 25 -6.17 3.22 1.31
C ILE A 25 -6.69 1.99 2.02
N ALA A 26 -6.67 0.83 1.37
CA ALA A 26 -7.14 -0.39 1.98
C ALA A 26 -6.16 -1.55 1.82
N ARG A 27 -6.10 -2.39 2.85
CA ARG A 27 -5.51 -3.72 2.81
C ARG A 27 -6.53 -4.70 2.23
N VAL A 28 -6.09 -5.53 1.30
CA VAL A 28 -6.93 -6.56 0.69
C VAL A 28 -7.04 -7.76 1.62
N LYS A 29 -8.27 -8.11 1.99
CA LYS A 29 -8.59 -9.38 2.65
C LYS A 29 -8.93 -10.41 1.58
N TYR A 30 -8.12 -11.43 1.46
CA TYR A 30 -8.28 -12.52 0.49
C TYR A 30 -8.52 -13.87 1.17
N SER A 31 -8.96 -14.86 0.41
CA SER A 31 -9.13 -16.26 0.83
C SER A 31 -7.95 -17.11 0.37
N GLY A 32 -7.90 -18.38 0.77
CA GLY A 32 -6.90 -19.36 0.31
C GLY A 32 -5.95 -19.85 1.39
N GLY A 33 -6.05 -19.32 2.61
CA GLY A 33 -5.29 -19.77 3.78
C GLY A 33 -3.98 -18.99 4.04
N GLY A 34 -3.65 -17.99 3.20
CA GLY A 34 -2.58 -17.06 3.53
C GLY A 34 -3.01 -16.01 4.54
N ASP A 35 -2.05 -15.39 5.19
CA ASP A 35 -2.23 -14.48 6.30
C ASP A 35 -2.25 -13.01 5.87
N TRP A 36 -3.22 -12.62 5.06
CA TRP A 36 -3.44 -11.25 4.58
C TRP A 36 -3.36 -10.17 5.69
N TYR A 37 -3.47 -10.59 6.95
CA TYR A 37 -3.44 -9.75 8.15
C TYR A 37 -2.05 -9.64 8.79
N SER A 38 -0.99 -10.26 8.21
CA SER A 38 0.38 -10.09 8.67
C SER A 38 0.79 -8.62 8.66
N ASP A 39 1.81 -8.26 9.42
CA ASP A 39 2.36 -6.90 9.50
C ASP A 39 1.30 -5.85 9.82
N GLU A 40 0.59 -6.04 10.93
CA GLU A 40 -0.59 -5.25 11.28
C GLU A 40 -0.29 -3.74 11.35
N GLN A 41 0.91 -3.36 11.83
CA GLN A 41 1.31 -1.98 12.00
C GLN A 41 2.02 -1.39 10.77
N SER A 42 2.36 -2.19 9.76
CA SER A 42 3.12 -1.76 8.59
C SER A 42 2.46 -0.58 7.84
N LEU A 43 1.19 -0.71 7.46
CA LEU A 43 0.48 0.38 6.77
C LEU A 43 0.27 1.62 7.65
N PRO A 44 -0.16 1.54 8.92
CA PRO A 44 -0.24 2.71 9.81
C PRO A 44 1.08 3.48 9.91
N GLU A 45 2.20 2.78 10.07
CA GLU A 45 3.54 3.38 10.14
C GLU A 45 3.93 4.03 8.80
N LEU A 46 3.75 3.33 7.67
CA LEU A 46 3.99 3.89 6.34
C LEU A 46 3.15 5.14 6.11
N LEU A 47 1.86 5.13 6.41
CA LEU A 47 0.97 6.27 6.18
C LEU A 47 1.30 7.45 7.08
N SER A 48 1.76 7.20 8.30
CA SER A 48 2.30 8.23 9.18
C SER A 48 3.56 8.85 8.60
N TYR A 49 4.48 8.03 8.09
CA TYR A 49 5.71 8.48 7.42
C TYR A 49 5.40 9.32 6.17
N VAL A 50 4.52 8.84 5.29
CA VAL A 50 4.10 9.56 4.07
C VAL A 50 3.55 10.95 4.39
N ARG A 51 2.73 11.08 5.43
CA ARG A 51 2.17 12.38 5.86
C ARG A 51 3.22 13.34 6.39
N ASN A 52 4.28 12.83 7.00
CA ASN A 52 5.37 13.66 7.53
C ASN A 52 6.32 14.11 6.42
N GLU A 53 6.57 13.25 5.43
CA GLU A 53 7.54 13.50 4.38
C GLU A 53 6.94 14.14 3.12
N THR A 54 5.60 14.13 2.96
CA THR A 54 4.92 14.60 1.76
C THR A 54 3.74 15.52 2.08
N LEU A 55 3.12 16.09 1.04
CA LEU A 55 1.86 16.84 1.15
C LEU A 55 0.61 15.95 0.98
N VAL A 56 0.78 14.63 0.93
CA VAL A 56 -0.35 13.70 0.74
C VAL A 56 -1.20 13.64 2.00
N ASN A 57 -2.45 14.09 1.88
CA ASN A 57 -3.41 14.04 2.98
C ASN A 57 -4.14 12.69 3.02
N VAL A 58 -3.43 11.64 3.45
CA VAL A 58 -3.96 10.27 3.57
C VAL A 58 -4.40 9.98 5.00
N ASN A 59 -5.47 9.18 5.16
CA ASN A 59 -5.89 8.68 6.45
C ASN A 59 -4.80 7.74 7.03
N PRO A 60 -4.27 7.99 8.22
CA PRO A 60 -3.24 7.13 8.83
C PRO A 60 -3.77 5.75 9.27
N ARG A 61 -5.08 5.56 9.27
CA ARG A 61 -5.72 4.28 9.56
C ARG A 61 -6.21 3.65 8.27
N PRO A 62 -5.54 2.60 7.76
CA PRO A 62 -5.99 1.92 6.55
C PRO A 62 -7.32 1.19 6.81
N ASP A 63 -8.11 1.06 5.77
CA ASP A 63 -9.28 0.19 5.75
C ASP A 63 -8.89 -1.26 5.44
N ILE A 64 -9.84 -2.18 5.64
CA ILE A 64 -9.79 -3.55 5.13
C ILE A 64 -10.90 -3.71 4.10
N VAL A 65 -10.59 -4.31 2.95
CA VAL A 65 -11.54 -4.51 1.86
C VAL A 65 -11.46 -5.92 1.29
N GLU A 66 -12.62 -6.52 1.06
CA GLU A 66 -12.78 -7.74 0.28
C GLU A 66 -13.03 -7.36 -1.19
N LEU A 67 -12.35 -8.04 -2.12
CA LEU A 67 -12.45 -7.76 -3.56
C LEU A 67 -13.87 -7.97 -4.12
N SER A 68 -14.71 -8.72 -3.41
CA SER A 68 -16.11 -8.98 -3.77
C SER A 68 -17.07 -7.81 -3.51
N THR A 69 -16.64 -6.77 -2.77
CA THR A 69 -17.51 -5.65 -2.34
C THR A 69 -17.37 -4.41 -3.22
N ASP A 70 -18.43 -3.58 -3.30
CA ASP A 70 -18.38 -2.31 -4.04
C ASP A 70 -17.46 -1.27 -3.38
N ARG A 71 -17.13 -1.45 -2.09
CA ARG A 71 -16.16 -0.61 -1.38
C ARG A 71 -14.79 -0.59 -2.05
N LEU A 72 -14.42 -1.65 -2.78
CA LEU A 72 -13.19 -1.73 -3.56
C LEU A 72 -12.95 -0.43 -4.38
N PHE A 73 -13.98 0.06 -5.05
CA PHE A 73 -13.89 1.22 -5.95
C PHE A 73 -13.78 2.58 -5.25
N THR A 74 -13.84 2.61 -3.92
CA THR A 74 -13.69 3.86 -3.16
C THR A 74 -12.23 4.14 -2.76
N PHE A 75 -11.33 3.19 -2.97
CA PHE A 75 -9.92 3.31 -2.61
C PHE A 75 -9.06 3.50 -3.86
N PRO A 76 -8.25 4.55 -3.96
CA PRO A 76 -7.33 4.73 -5.10
C PRO A 76 -6.16 3.76 -5.07
N TYR A 77 -5.86 3.19 -3.90
CA TYR A 77 -4.73 2.32 -3.67
C TYR A 77 -5.12 1.15 -2.78
N LEU A 78 -4.74 -0.04 -3.21
CA LEU A 78 -4.87 -1.29 -2.46
C LEU A 78 -3.49 -1.87 -2.15
N TYR A 79 -3.37 -2.45 -0.96
CA TYR A 79 -2.20 -3.18 -0.52
C TYR A 79 -2.56 -4.64 -0.26
N LEU A 80 -1.80 -5.56 -0.84
CA LEU A 80 -1.96 -6.99 -0.65
C LEU A 80 -0.61 -7.57 -0.21
N THR A 81 -0.59 -8.25 0.92
CA THR A 81 0.60 -8.88 1.47
C THR A 81 0.21 -10.18 2.18
N GLY A 82 1.18 -10.94 2.63
CA GLY A 82 1.05 -12.13 3.45
C GLY A 82 1.93 -13.27 2.99
N HIS A 83 1.87 -14.37 3.74
CA HIS A 83 2.58 -15.62 3.43
C HIS A 83 1.62 -16.64 2.84
N GLY A 84 2.13 -17.58 2.05
CA GLY A 84 1.41 -18.77 1.61
C GLY A 84 0.48 -18.54 0.44
N ASN A 85 -0.79 -18.92 0.56
CA ASN A 85 -1.67 -19.04 -0.59
C ASN A 85 -2.79 -18.02 -0.60
N ALA A 86 -2.97 -17.33 -1.73
CA ALA A 86 -4.12 -16.48 -2.02
C ALA A 86 -4.99 -17.14 -3.10
N VAL A 87 -6.31 -17.06 -2.96
CA VAL A 87 -7.27 -17.57 -3.94
C VAL A 87 -8.38 -16.55 -4.16
N PHE A 88 -8.62 -16.18 -5.42
CA PHE A 88 -9.70 -15.28 -5.81
C PHE A 88 -10.83 -16.03 -6.50
N THR A 89 -12.07 -15.72 -6.15
CA THR A 89 -13.25 -16.18 -6.88
C THR A 89 -13.35 -15.51 -8.24
N GLU A 90 -14.15 -16.04 -9.17
CA GLU A 90 -14.38 -15.41 -10.48
C GLU A 90 -14.97 -14.00 -10.36
N GLN A 91 -15.81 -13.76 -9.35
CA GLN A 91 -16.34 -12.42 -9.07
C GLN A 91 -15.24 -11.46 -8.63
N GLU A 92 -14.35 -11.88 -7.74
CA GLU A 92 -13.23 -11.07 -7.26
C GLU A 92 -12.25 -10.74 -8.38
N ILE A 93 -11.95 -11.71 -9.26
CA ILE A 93 -11.13 -11.50 -10.45
C ILE A 93 -11.74 -10.45 -11.38
N SER A 94 -13.03 -10.59 -11.69
CA SER A 94 -13.72 -9.64 -12.57
C SER A 94 -13.73 -8.22 -11.99
N ARG A 95 -13.98 -8.10 -10.67
CA ARG A 95 -13.99 -6.81 -9.98
C ARG A 95 -12.60 -6.19 -9.86
N LEU A 96 -11.59 -6.98 -9.54
CA LEU A 96 -10.22 -6.49 -9.46
C LEU A 96 -9.73 -6.00 -10.83
N ARG A 97 -10.03 -6.73 -11.91
CA ARG A 97 -9.74 -6.27 -13.27
C ARG A 97 -10.42 -4.94 -13.55
N GLN A 98 -11.71 -4.84 -13.30
CA GLN A 98 -12.47 -3.59 -13.49
C GLN A 98 -11.85 -2.44 -12.68
N TYR A 99 -11.48 -2.67 -11.43
CA TYR A 99 -10.83 -1.68 -10.57
C TYR A 99 -9.52 -1.17 -11.17
N LEU A 100 -8.65 -2.09 -11.61
CA LEU A 100 -7.34 -1.77 -12.17
C LEU A 100 -7.45 -1.04 -13.52
N GLU A 101 -8.37 -1.45 -14.38
CA GLU A 101 -8.60 -0.82 -15.68
C GLU A 101 -9.23 0.58 -15.59
N HIS A 102 -9.88 0.92 -14.46
CA HIS A 102 -10.55 2.20 -14.25
C HIS A 102 -9.81 3.15 -13.29
N GLY A 103 -8.51 3.00 -13.16
CA GLY A 103 -7.67 3.96 -12.42
C GLY A 103 -7.19 3.49 -11.06
N GLY A 104 -7.65 2.35 -10.58
CA GLY A 104 -7.16 1.76 -9.33
C GLY A 104 -5.71 1.31 -9.43
N PHE A 105 -5.06 1.18 -8.29
CA PHE A 105 -3.67 0.71 -8.17
C PHE A 105 -3.59 -0.38 -7.10
N LEU A 106 -2.91 -1.48 -7.41
CA LEU A 106 -2.62 -2.56 -6.47
C LEU A 106 -1.12 -2.67 -6.24
N HIS A 107 -0.69 -2.53 -5.00
CA HIS A 107 0.63 -2.92 -4.56
C HIS A 107 0.57 -4.31 -3.92
N ILE A 108 1.35 -5.23 -4.44
CA ILE A 108 1.54 -6.58 -3.90
C ILE A 108 2.92 -6.64 -3.28
N ASP A 109 3.01 -7.07 -2.03
CA ASP A 109 4.27 -7.25 -1.31
C ASP A 109 4.40 -8.72 -0.87
N ASP A 110 5.45 -9.38 -1.28
CA ASP A 110 5.68 -10.79 -0.95
C ASP A 110 6.45 -10.90 0.36
N ASN A 111 5.75 -11.30 1.41
CA ASN A 111 6.32 -11.62 2.71
C ASN A 111 6.95 -13.03 2.74
N TYR A 112 7.35 -13.57 1.60
CA TYR A 112 7.86 -14.91 1.42
C TYR A 112 6.81 -16.02 1.26
N GLY A 113 6.84 -16.63 0.10
CA GLY A 113 6.01 -17.79 -0.24
C GLY A 113 4.64 -17.46 -0.83
N LEU A 114 4.34 -16.20 -1.08
CA LEU A 114 3.12 -15.76 -1.76
C LEU A 114 3.26 -15.79 -3.31
N ASP A 115 4.47 -15.76 -3.84
CA ASP A 115 4.79 -15.56 -5.27
C ASP A 115 4.00 -16.47 -6.22
N LEU A 116 4.02 -17.79 -5.97
CA LEU A 116 3.32 -18.73 -6.85
C LEU A 116 1.81 -18.50 -6.88
N ALA A 117 1.22 -18.15 -5.74
CA ALA A 117 -0.20 -17.87 -5.63
C ALA A 117 -0.55 -16.58 -6.35
N ILE A 118 0.19 -15.51 -6.13
CA ILE A 118 -0.05 -14.20 -6.74
C ILE A 118 0.11 -14.26 -8.26
N ARG A 119 1.15 -14.88 -8.78
CA ARG A 119 1.32 -15.03 -10.23
C ARG A 119 0.17 -15.83 -10.86
N ARG A 120 -0.31 -16.89 -10.21
CA ARG A 120 -1.49 -17.63 -10.65
C ARG A 120 -2.74 -16.76 -10.67
N GLU A 121 -3.04 -16.04 -9.60
CA GLU A 121 -4.25 -15.23 -9.52
C GLU A 121 -4.18 -14.02 -10.47
N MET A 122 -3.03 -13.37 -10.59
CA MET A 122 -2.88 -12.23 -11.51
C MET A 122 -2.94 -12.66 -12.98
N ALA A 123 -2.49 -13.86 -13.35
CA ALA A 123 -2.70 -14.43 -14.69
C ALA A 123 -4.19 -14.67 -15.00
N ARG A 124 -5.05 -14.85 -13.97
CA ARG A 124 -6.50 -14.91 -14.16
C ARG A 124 -7.12 -13.50 -14.28
N VAL A 125 -6.55 -12.51 -13.59
CA VAL A 125 -6.97 -11.10 -13.72
C VAL A 125 -6.59 -10.54 -15.10
N PHE A 126 -5.37 -10.79 -15.56
CA PHE A 126 -4.85 -10.34 -16.86
C PHE A 126 -4.30 -11.54 -17.65
N PRO A 127 -5.17 -12.33 -18.32
CA PRO A 127 -4.76 -13.58 -18.97
C PRO A 127 -3.81 -13.39 -20.17
N ASP A 128 -3.80 -12.20 -20.76
CA ASP A 128 -2.97 -11.87 -21.92
C ASP A 128 -1.69 -11.11 -21.54
N GLN A 129 -1.38 -11.01 -20.25
CA GLN A 129 -0.20 -10.30 -19.76
C GLN A 129 0.60 -11.16 -18.78
N GLU A 130 1.90 -10.92 -18.74
CA GLU A 130 2.81 -11.43 -17.73
C GLU A 130 3.42 -10.26 -16.95
N PHE A 131 3.87 -10.52 -15.73
CA PHE A 131 4.63 -9.55 -14.96
C PHE A 131 5.92 -9.17 -15.69
N VAL A 132 6.12 -7.87 -15.89
CA VAL A 132 7.32 -7.29 -16.50
C VAL A 132 8.19 -6.70 -15.41
N GLU A 133 9.45 -7.07 -15.35
CA GLU A 133 10.40 -6.43 -14.45
C GLU A 133 10.61 -4.97 -14.86
N LEU A 134 10.45 -4.06 -13.91
CA LEU A 134 10.59 -2.63 -14.16
C LEU A 134 12.06 -2.23 -14.15
N PRO A 135 12.53 -1.49 -15.16
CA PRO A 135 13.91 -0.98 -15.18
C PRO A 135 14.10 0.05 -14.06
N PHE A 136 15.32 0.20 -13.57
CA PHE A 136 15.63 1.05 -12.40
C PHE A 136 15.40 2.54 -12.65
N ASP A 137 15.29 2.98 -13.89
CA ASP A 137 14.90 4.35 -14.27
C ASP A 137 13.39 4.55 -14.35
N HIS A 138 12.58 3.51 -14.06
CA HIS A 138 11.14 3.64 -14.02
C HIS A 138 10.70 4.67 -12.96
N PRO A 139 9.75 5.58 -13.27
CA PRO A 139 9.33 6.67 -12.38
C PRO A 139 8.93 6.25 -10.96
N ILE A 140 8.45 5.01 -10.77
CA ILE A 140 8.08 4.51 -9.43
C ILE A 140 9.25 4.50 -8.45
N TYR A 141 10.49 4.30 -8.95
CA TYR A 141 11.69 4.35 -8.12
C TYR A 141 12.18 5.76 -7.81
N HIS A 142 11.52 6.79 -8.38
CA HIS A 142 11.94 8.18 -8.30
C HIS A 142 10.79 9.15 -8.00
N ALA A 143 9.62 8.66 -7.62
CA ALA A 143 8.42 9.47 -7.46
C ALA A 143 8.55 10.55 -6.36
N HIS A 144 9.33 10.30 -5.32
CA HIS A 144 9.64 11.25 -4.25
C HIS A 144 11.10 11.11 -3.80
N PHE A 145 11.56 9.91 -3.51
CA PHE A 145 12.94 9.59 -3.16
C PHE A 145 13.64 8.87 -4.32
N SER A 146 14.97 8.93 -4.40
CA SER A 146 15.74 8.30 -5.48
C SER A 146 16.23 6.91 -5.09
N PHE A 147 15.84 5.90 -5.90
CA PHE A 147 16.27 4.51 -5.79
C PHE A 147 16.91 4.04 -7.10
N PRO A 148 18.14 4.48 -7.41
CA PRO A 148 18.78 4.19 -8.70
C PRO A 148 19.15 2.72 -8.91
N ASN A 149 19.05 1.91 -7.85
CA ASN A 149 19.35 0.46 -7.87
C ASN A 149 18.08 -0.38 -7.63
N GLY A 150 16.88 0.20 -7.75
CA GLY A 150 15.62 -0.49 -7.52
C GLY A 150 15.25 -0.66 -6.05
N LEU A 151 14.51 -1.72 -5.73
CA LEU A 151 13.98 -1.98 -4.40
C LEU A 151 15.07 -2.22 -3.34
N PRO A 152 14.89 -1.78 -2.08
CA PRO A 152 15.71 -2.23 -0.97
C PRO A 152 15.40 -3.70 -0.65
N LYS A 153 16.39 -4.42 -0.14
CA LYS A 153 16.24 -5.76 0.42
C LYS A 153 16.11 -5.65 1.94
N ILE A 154 15.02 -6.17 2.50
CA ILE A 154 14.76 -6.12 3.94
C ILE A 154 15.12 -7.44 4.60
N HIS A 155 14.62 -8.56 4.07
CA HIS A 155 14.97 -9.91 4.55
C HIS A 155 15.63 -10.76 3.47
N GLU A 156 16.49 -11.68 3.90
CA GLU A 156 17.32 -12.49 2.99
C GLU A 156 16.68 -13.80 2.52
N HIS A 157 15.44 -14.03 2.71
CA HIS A 157 14.67 -15.23 2.32
C HIS A 157 15.46 -16.27 1.50
N ASP A 158 15.28 -16.30 0.17
CA ASP A 158 16.00 -17.21 -0.74
C ASP A 158 17.36 -16.67 -1.21
N GLY A 159 17.82 -15.53 -0.69
CA GLY A 159 19.06 -14.87 -1.11
C GLY A 159 19.03 -14.32 -2.53
N LYS A 160 17.83 -14.17 -3.14
CA LYS A 160 17.67 -13.54 -4.44
C LYS A 160 17.66 -12.01 -4.32
N PRO A 161 18.05 -11.28 -5.36
CA PRO A 161 17.91 -9.84 -5.37
C PRO A 161 16.44 -9.44 -5.36
N PRO A 162 16.09 -8.28 -4.73
CA PRO A 162 14.76 -7.75 -4.80
C PRO A 162 14.43 -7.26 -6.22
N GLN A 163 13.24 -7.54 -6.70
CA GLN A 163 12.78 -7.18 -8.04
C GLN A 163 11.40 -6.52 -7.98
N GLY A 164 11.24 -5.42 -8.71
CA GLY A 164 9.93 -4.78 -8.89
C GLY A 164 9.32 -5.20 -10.21
N PHE A 165 8.15 -5.81 -10.16
CA PHE A 165 7.40 -6.21 -11.34
C PHE A 165 6.15 -5.35 -11.52
N GLY A 166 5.73 -5.17 -12.77
CA GLY A 166 4.53 -4.43 -13.12
C GLY A 166 3.57 -5.19 -14.00
N LEU A 167 2.26 -4.87 -13.87
CA LEU A 167 1.24 -5.12 -14.88
C LEU A 167 0.63 -3.77 -15.27
N PHE A 168 0.23 -3.67 -16.54
CA PHE A 168 -0.22 -2.42 -17.12
C PHE A 168 -1.66 -2.54 -17.60
N ASP A 169 -2.43 -1.45 -17.49
CA ASP A 169 -3.76 -1.40 -18.08
C ASP A 169 -3.69 -1.24 -19.61
N GLN A 170 -4.86 -1.25 -20.26
CA GLN A 170 -4.99 -1.08 -21.71
C GLN A 170 -4.45 0.25 -22.26
N HIS A 171 -4.15 1.21 -21.40
CA HIS A 171 -3.58 2.53 -21.75
C HIS A 171 -2.08 2.61 -21.48
N GLY A 172 -1.46 1.53 -21.02
CA GLY A 172 -0.05 1.47 -20.67
C GLY A 172 0.30 2.10 -19.31
N ARG A 173 -0.72 2.36 -18.46
CA ARG A 173 -0.51 2.82 -17.09
C ARG A 173 -0.15 1.62 -16.21
N LEU A 174 0.91 1.73 -15.42
CA LEU A 174 1.21 0.74 -14.38
C LEU A 174 0.05 0.72 -13.36
N CYS A 175 -0.66 -0.38 -13.29
CA CYS A 175 -1.81 -0.56 -12.40
C CYS A 175 -1.57 -1.59 -11.29
N VAL A 176 -0.58 -2.46 -11.45
CA VAL A 176 -0.11 -3.38 -10.41
C VAL A 176 1.39 -3.23 -10.27
N PHE A 177 1.86 -3.04 -9.05
CA PHE A 177 3.27 -3.12 -8.69
C PHE A 177 3.48 -4.27 -7.72
N TYR A 178 4.45 -5.13 -7.99
CA TYR A 178 4.78 -6.29 -7.16
C TYR A 178 6.23 -6.20 -6.69
N SER A 179 6.43 -6.00 -5.39
CA SER A 179 7.73 -6.01 -4.71
C SER A 179 8.10 -7.44 -4.30
N TYR A 180 8.78 -8.13 -5.22
CA TYR A 180 9.23 -9.51 -5.03
C TYR A 180 10.57 -9.55 -4.31
N GLU A 181 10.74 -10.48 -3.34
CA GLU A 181 11.98 -10.69 -2.57
C GLU A 181 12.47 -9.43 -1.82
N SER A 182 11.62 -8.45 -1.60
CA SER A 182 11.95 -7.20 -0.90
C SER A 182 11.51 -7.20 0.55
N ASP A 183 10.27 -7.62 0.83
CA ASP A 183 9.65 -7.65 2.14
C ASP A 183 9.52 -6.24 2.74
N LEU A 184 8.93 -5.35 1.95
CA LEU A 184 8.77 -3.95 2.36
C LEU A 184 7.88 -3.81 3.60
N GLY A 185 6.87 -4.68 3.74
CA GLY A 185 5.94 -4.69 4.85
C GLY A 185 6.64 -4.80 6.20
N ASP A 186 7.56 -5.73 6.35
CA ASP A 186 8.37 -5.89 7.56
C ASP A 186 9.23 -4.66 7.85
N GLY A 187 9.78 -4.05 6.79
CA GLY A 187 10.54 -2.80 6.90
C GLY A 187 9.69 -1.60 7.33
N TRP A 188 8.37 -1.64 7.15
CA TRP A 188 7.48 -0.59 7.65
C TRP A 188 7.06 -0.81 9.09
N GLU A 189 7.09 -2.06 9.61
CA GLU A 189 6.77 -2.36 11.00
C GLU A 189 7.68 -1.58 11.99
N PRO A 190 7.21 -1.30 13.22
CA PRO A 190 8.08 -0.75 14.26
C PRO A 190 9.29 -1.64 14.54
N GLU A 191 10.41 -1.04 14.93
CA GLU A 191 11.67 -1.76 15.26
C GLU A 191 11.43 -2.93 16.23
N SER A 192 10.52 -2.76 17.19
CA SER A 192 10.21 -3.77 18.21
C SER A 192 9.54 -5.03 17.70
N VAL A 193 9.10 -5.08 16.44
CA VAL A 193 8.42 -6.25 15.85
C VAL A 193 9.42 -7.23 15.25
N HIS A 194 10.35 -6.73 14.45
CA HIS A 194 11.32 -7.56 13.72
C HIS A 194 12.78 -7.29 14.11
N ASP A 195 13.03 -6.48 15.14
CA ASP A 195 14.38 -6.03 15.54
C ASP A 195 15.17 -5.37 14.39
N LEU A 196 14.45 -4.77 13.41
CA LEU A 196 15.05 -4.11 12.26
C LEU A 196 15.45 -2.67 12.63
N PRO A 197 16.74 -2.32 12.53
CA PRO A 197 17.21 -0.99 12.86
C PRO A 197 16.75 0.05 11.81
N LEU A 198 16.81 1.32 12.16
CA LEU A 198 16.30 2.41 11.34
C LEU A 198 16.95 2.49 9.95
N ASP A 199 18.22 2.16 9.82
CA ASP A 199 18.96 2.17 8.55
C ASP A 199 18.46 1.10 7.56
N VAL A 200 17.80 0.05 8.04
CA VAL A 200 17.08 -0.95 7.21
C VAL A 200 15.64 -0.50 6.94
N ARG A 201 14.95 0.00 7.97
CA ARG A 201 13.54 0.42 7.87
C ARG A 201 13.33 1.68 7.04
N GLU A 202 14.22 2.67 7.17
CA GLU A 202 14.07 3.94 6.45
C GLU A 202 14.04 3.79 4.92
N PRO A 203 14.90 2.99 4.27
CA PRO A 203 14.77 2.66 2.84
C PRO A 203 13.42 2.02 2.49
N ALA A 204 12.88 1.12 3.31
CA ALA A 204 11.57 0.52 3.08
C ALA A 204 10.45 1.56 3.13
N LEU A 205 10.42 2.42 4.15
CA LEU A 205 9.44 3.52 4.29
C LEU A 205 9.53 4.52 3.13
N LYS A 206 10.74 4.87 2.70
CA LYS A 206 10.99 5.73 1.53
C LYS A 206 10.47 5.08 0.25
N MET A 207 10.70 3.78 0.05
CA MET A 207 10.20 3.09 -1.14
C MET A 207 8.68 2.95 -1.11
N GLY A 208 8.08 2.63 0.03
CA GLY A 208 6.62 2.63 0.21
C GLY A 208 6.01 4.00 -0.10
N THR A 209 6.68 5.09 0.31
CA THR A 209 6.29 6.46 -0.04
C THR A 209 6.31 6.68 -1.55
N ASN A 210 7.36 6.25 -2.25
CA ASN A 210 7.45 6.33 -3.71
C ASN A 210 6.29 5.60 -4.39
N ILE A 211 6.00 4.37 -3.96
CA ILE A 211 4.92 3.57 -4.53
C ILE A 211 3.58 4.28 -4.36
N LEU A 212 3.30 4.81 -3.16
CA LEU A 212 2.05 5.52 -2.88
C LEU A 212 1.95 6.84 -3.68
N VAL A 213 3.01 7.65 -3.71
CA VAL A 213 3.05 8.91 -4.47
C VAL A 213 2.85 8.63 -5.96
N TYR A 214 3.56 7.63 -6.50
CA TYR A 214 3.40 7.22 -7.90
C TYR A 214 1.95 6.83 -8.22
N ALA A 215 1.34 5.98 -7.38
CA ALA A 215 -0.03 5.52 -7.56
C ALA A 215 -1.05 6.67 -7.58
N LEU A 216 -0.83 7.70 -6.75
CA LEU A 216 -1.76 8.84 -6.61
C LEU A 216 -1.54 9.95 -7.64
N THR A 217 -0.33 10.10 -8.14
CA THR A 217 -0.01 11.19 -9.10
C THR A 217 -0.12 10.76 -10.55
N GLY A 218 -0.11 9.44 -10.80
CA GLY A 218 -0.28 8.86 -12.13
C GLY A 218 0.65 9.48 -13.16
N THR A 219 1.97 9.29 -13.04
CA THR A 219 2.87 9.67 -14.13
C THR A 219 2.61 8.77 -15.32
N SER A 220 1.60 9.15 -16.14
CA SER A 220 1.45 8.58 -17.47
C SER A 220 2.69 8.96 -18.29
N PRO A 221 3.29 8.04 -19.07
CA PRO A 221 4.46 8.35 -19.90
C PRO A 221 4.22 9.41 -20.98
N ASN A 222 3.02 9.99 -21.02
CA ASN A 222 2.59 10.96 -22.03
C ASN A 222 2.17 12.34 -21.48
N ASN A 223 2.65 12.74 -20.30
CA ASN A 223 2.52 14.12 -19.81
C ASN A 223 3.86 14.82 -19.77
#